data_db666937706b04a62e53d6e1bd00b6cb
#
_entry.id   db666937706b04a62e53d6e1bd00b6cb
#
_cell.length_a   1.000
_cell.length_b   1.000
_cell.length_c   1.000
_cell.angle_alpha   90.00
_cell.angle_beta   90.00
_cell.angle_gamma   90.00
#
_symmetry.space_group_name_H-M   'P 1'
#
loop_
_entity.id
_entity.type
_entity.pdbx_description
1 polymer ?
#
loop_
_entity_poly.entity_id
_entity_poly.type
_entity_poly.pdbx_seq_one_letter_code
_entity_poly.pdbx_strand_id
1 'polypeptide(L)'
;MNKRSAVLSLLLTTSVTCFAAMADDATELRAKLSNIDSLHATFSQQVTDINNKPIQTGSGVFALAYPNQFYWHLTQPDESLIVADGANLWIYNPFAEEVTVMDVAQAVDASPMALLVHRDEATWAKYSVTKRAVSGKSSCFDIQPKKLNSNVVAVSVCFDASQLVKFNLTDEQGNLSQFALTQQRKVKDNETNIFKFAVPDNVDIDDQRLKQTN
;
A
#
# COMPACT_ATOMS: atom_id res chain seq x y z
N MET A 1 28.37 -74.70 31.66
CA MET A 1 28.59 -73.89 30.41
C MET A 1 27.44 -72.92 30.28
N ASN A 2 27.61 -71.70 30.79
CA ASN A 2 26.54 -70.67 30.79
C ASN A 2 26.79 -69.65 29.67
N LYS A 3 25.91 -69.63 28.68
CA LYS A 3 25.90 -68.61 27.64
C LYS A 3 25.10 -67.44 28.15
N ARG A 4 25.76 -66.32 28.39
CA ARG A 4 25.11 -64.99 28.63
C ARG A 4 24.85 -64.33 27.32
N SER A 5 23.59 -64.17 26.95
CA SER A 5 23.16 -63.35 25.82
C SER A 5 23.08 -61.89 26.28
N ALA A 6 23.89 -61.00 25.69
CA ALA A 6 23.80 -59.55 25.86
C ALA A 6 22.81 -58.99 24.85
N VAL A 7 21.71 -58.42 25.33
CA VAL A 7 20.75 -57.64 24.49
C VAL A 7 21.22 -56.17 24.43
N LEU A 8 21.65 -55.76 23.27
CA LEU A 8 22.07 -54.40 23.01
C LEU A 8 20.85 -53.58 22.59
N SER A 9 20.30 -52.76 23.50
CA SER A 9 19.19 -51.86 23.22
C SER A 9 19.70 -50.61 22.50
N LEU A 10 19.37 -50.49 21.21
CA LEU A 10 19.68 -49.33 20.37
C LEU A 10 18.61 -48.25 20.61
N LEU A 11 18.95 -47.21 21.38
CA LEU A 11 18.11 -46.02 21.59
C LEU A 11 18.18 -45.13 20.33
N LEU A 12 17.13 -45.17 19.53
CA LEU A 12 16.97 -44.31 18.37
C LEU A 12 16.46 -42.92 18.83
N THR A 13 17.35 -41.94 19.00
CA THR A 13 16.99 -40.54 19.28
C THR A 13 16.53 -39.86 18.01
N THR A 14 15.22 -39.74 17.81
CA THR A 14 14.62 -38.93 16.76
C THR A 14 14.74 -37.47 17.12
N SER A 15 15.71 -36.78 16.52
CA SER A 15 15.84 -35.32 16.58
C SER A 15 14.73 -34.69 15.73
N VAL A 16 13.70 -34.14 16.38
CA VAL A 16 12.69 -33.31 15.75
C VAL A 16 13.32 -31.95 15.44
N THR A 17 13.78 -31.77 14.23
CA THR A 17 14.18 -30.42 13.72
C THR A 17 12.93 -29.60 13.52
N CYS A 18 12.63 -28.68 14.47
CA CYS A 18 11.63 -27.63 14.29
C CYS A 18 12.13 -26.68 13.19
N PHE A 19 11.64 -26.84 11.96
CA PHE A 19 11.76 -25.81 10.95
C PHE A 19 10.85 -24.66 11.38
N ALA A 20 11.43 -23.60 11.94
CA ALA A 20 10.75 -22.32 12.05
C ALA A 20 10.46 -21.86 10.61
N ALA A 21 9.21 -21.97 10.17
CA ALA A 21 8.77 -21.37 8.92
C ALA A 21 8.97 -19.86 9.08
N MET A 22 10.00 -19.31 8.43
CA MET A 22 10.16 -17.87 8.29
C MET A 22 8.98 -17.40 7.44
N ALA A 23 8.09 -16.59 8.02
CA ALA A 23 7.07 -15.93 7.23
C ALA A 23 7.78 -15.12 6.13
N ASP A 24 7.31 -15.20 4.90
CA ASP A 24 7.86 -14.39 3.83
C ASP A 24 7.54 -12.90 4.08
N ASP A 25 8.30 -12.01 3.46
CA ASP A 25 8.19 -10.56 3.66
C ASP A 25 6.79 -10.04 3.29
N ALA A 26 6.14 -10.65 2.31
CA ALA A 26 4.78 -10.32 1.91
C ALA A 26 3.78 -10.67 3.02
N THR A 27 3.94 -11.82 3.66
CA THR A 27 3.09 -12.24 4.78
C THR A 27 3.26 -11.30 5.98
N GLU A 28 4.48 -10.87 6.30
CA GLU A 28 4.72 -9.90 7.38
C GLU A 28 4.07 -8.54 7.06
N LEU A 29 4.24 -8.03 5.82
CA LEU A 29 3.61 -6.78 5.41
C LEU A 29 2.09 -6.87 5.47
N ARG A 30 1.49 -7.97 4.97
CA ARG A 30 0.04 -8.21 5.05
C ARG A 30 -0.46 -8.18 6.49
N ALA A 31 0.26 -8.83 7.42
CA ALA A 31 -0.08 -8.82 8.83
C ALA A 31 -0.04 -7.41 9.44
N LYS A 32 0.94 -6.57 9.06
CA LYS A 32 0.99 -5.17 9.49
C LYS A 32 -0.17 -4.35 8.94
N LEU A 33 -0.48 -4.48 7.66
CA LEU A 33 -1.59 -3.78 7.02
C LEU A 33 -2.95 -4.24 7.56
N SER A 34 -3.11 -5.53 7.92
CA SER A 34 -4.37 -6.05 8.47
C SER A 34 -4.74 -5.46 9.84
N ASN A 35 -3.78 -4.86 10.54
CA ASN A 35 -4.03 -4.13 11.78
C ASN A 35 -4.53 -2.68 11.56
N ILE A 36 -4.57 -2.23 10.30
CA ILE A 36 -5.06 -0.89 9.94
C ILE A 36 -6.43 -1.03 9.28
N ASP A 37 -7.49 -1.02 10.06
CA ASP A 37 -8.86 -1.03 9.52
C ASP A 37 -9.23 0.32 8.91
N SER A 38 -8.80 1.41 9.56
CA SER A 38 -8.91 2.77 9.03
C SER A 38 -7.78 3.66 9.54
N LEU A 39 -7.41 4.62 8.74
CA LEU A 39 -6.36 5.61 9.04
C LEU A 39 -6.75 6.95 8.46
N HIS A 40 -6.64 8.00 9.25
CA HIS A 40 -6.63 9.39 8.81
C HIS A 40 -5.32 10.02 9.26
N ALA A 41 -4.63 10.72 8.36
CA ALA A 41 -3.36 11.37 8.63
C ALA A 41 -3.22 12.66 7.82
N THR A 42 -2.35 13.56 8.24
CA THR A 42 -1.79 14.57 7.37
C THR A 42 -0.50 14.04 6.77
N PHE A 43 -0.17 14.48 5.56
CA PHE A 43 1.10 14.13 4.94
C PHE A 43 1.89 15.37 4.50
N SER A 44 3.21 15.24 4.51
CA SER A 44 4.12 16.09 3.74
C SER A 44 4.72 15.28 2.61
N GLN A 45 4.83 15.89 1.44
CA GLN A 45 5.40 15.29 0.23
C GLN A 45 6.69 16.02 -0.17
N GLN A 46 7.67 15.25 -0.61
CA GLN A 46 8.84 15.74 -1.33
C GLN A 46 9.04 14.88 -2.58
N VAL A 47 9.18 15.52 -3.72
CA VAL A 47 9.50 14.86 -4.99
C VAL A 47 10.91 15.23 -5.40
N THR A 48 11.71 14.22 -5.74
CA THR A 48 13.05 14.40 -6.29
C THR A 48 13.18 13.70 -7.63
N ASP A 49 14.02 14.24 -8.53
CA ASP A 49 14.37 13.57 -9.77
C ASP A 49 15.35 12.40 -9.54
N ILE A 50 15.69 11.70 -10.61
CA ILE A 50 16.64 10.57 -10.59
C ILE A 50 18.04 10.96 -10.07
N ASN A 51 18.39 12.26 -10.10
CA ASN A 51 19.66 12.79 -9.58
C ASN A 51 19.52 13.27 -8.13
N ASN A 52 18.41 12.98 -7.44
CA ASN A 52 18.04 13.46 -6.10
C ASN A 52 17.89 14.98 -6.01
N LYS A 53 17.65 15.69 -7.12
CA LYS A 53 17.35 17.12 -7.10
C LYS A 53 15.88 17.32 -6.73
N PRO A 54 15.55 18.18 -5.74
CA PRO A 54 14.17 18.50 -5.42
C PRO A 54 13.45 19.12 -6.61
N ILE A 55 12.26 18.59 -6.95
CA ILE A 55 11.38 19.07 -8.01
C ILE A 55 10.19 19.80 -7.41
N GLN A 56 9.59 19.20 -6.37
CA GLN A 56 8.33 19.67 -5.79
C GLN A 56 8.24 19.29 -4.32
N THR A 57 7.54 20.11 -3.56
CA THR A 57 7.08 19.76 -2.22
C THR A 57 5.56 19.94 -2.15
N GLY A 58 4.91 19.24 -1.24
CA GLY A 58 3.47 19.31 -1.08
C GLY A 58 3.02 18.90 0.31
N SER A 59 1.75 19.14 0.57
CA SER A 59 1.11 18.69 1.81
C SER A 59 -0.38 18.48 1.61
N GLY A 60 -0.96 17.66 2.47
CA GLY A 60 -2.38 17.36 2.34
C GLY A 60 -2.89 16.39 3.39
N VAL A 61 -4.03 15.79 3.08
CA VAL A 61 -4.74 14.83 3.92
C VAL A 61 -4.78 13.47 3.22
N PHE A 62 -4.53 12.45 3.97
CA PHE A 62 -4.57 11.06 3.56
C PHE A 62 -5.54 10.31 4.47
N ALA A 63 -6.46 9.54 3.90
CA ALA A 63 -7.24 8.59 4.68
C ALA A 63 -7.45 7.30 3.91
N LEU A 64 -7.59 6.21 4.64
CA LEU A 64 -7.99 4.93 4.11
C LEU A 64 -8.99 4.26 5.05
N ALA A 65 -9.85 3.41 4.50
CA ALA A 65 -10.64 2.47 5.24
C ALA A 65 -10.79 1.16 4.44
N TYR A 66 -10.56 0.06 5.12
CA TYR A 66 -10.77 -1.26 4.53
C TYR A 66 -12.27 -1.60 4.48
N PRO A 67 -12.75 -2.21 3.41
CA PRO A 67 -12.09 -2.49 2.15
C PRO A 67 -12.24 -1.34 1.13
N ASN A 68 -11.19 -1.13 0.30
CA ASN A 68 -11.24 -0.38 -0.95
C ASN A 68 -11.62 1.11 -0.85
N GLN A 69 -11.54 1.71 0.32
CA GLN A 69 -11.81 3.13 0.50
C GLN A 69 -10.50 3.90 0.70
N PHE A 70 -10.34 4.96 -0.05
CA PHE A 70 -9.14 5.77 -0.07
C PHE A 70 -9.49 7.22 -0.31
N TYR A 71 -8.79 8.12 0.36
CA TYR A 71 -8.92 9.56 0.20
C TYR A 71 -7.52 10.17 0.21
N TRP A 72 -7.21 10.89 -0.84
CA TRP A 72 -5.98 11.64 -0.99
C TRP A 72 -6.32 13.05 -1.43
N HIS A 73 -6.00 14.02 -0.62
CA HIS A 73 -6.24 15.43 -0.93
C HIS A 73 -4.93 16.19 -0.79
N LEU A 74 -4.25 16.43 -1.91
CA LEU A 74 -3.14 17.36 -1.99
C LEU A 74 -3.71 18.77 -1.92
N THR A 75 -3.32 19.54 -0.90
CA THR A 75 -3.83 20.92 -0.69
C THR A 75 -2.83 21.98 -1.09
N GLN A 76 -1.56 21.60 -1.26
CA GLN A 76 -0.47 22.47 -1.67
C GLN A 76 0.57 21.66 -2.46
N PRO A 77 1.25 22.25 -3.50
CA PRO A 77 1.06 23.61 -4.01
C PRO A 77 -0.21 23.75 -4.84
N ASP A 78 -0.55 22.74 -5.66
CA ASP A 78 -1.73 22.72 -6.52
C ASP A 78 -2.69 21.68 -5.99
N GLU A 79 -3.95 22.04 -5.84
CA GLU A 79 -4.98 21.17 -5.30
C GLU A 79 -5.25 19.99 -6.24
N SER A 80 -5.32 18.78 -5.66
CA SER A 80 -5.69 17.56 -6.37
C SER A 80 -6.36 16.61 -5.40
N LEU A 81 -7.45 15.98 -5.81
CA LEU A 81 -8.23 15.08 -4.99
C LEU A 81 -8.37 13.72 -5.65
N ILE A 82 -8.06 12.66 -4.91
CA ILE A 82 -8.30 11.28 -5.34
C ILE A 82 -9.16 10.60 -4.29
N VAL A 83 -10.30 10.03 -4.71
CA VAL A 83 -11.24 9.34 -3.82
C VAL A 83 -11.57 7.97 -4.40
N ALA A 84 -11.34 6.90 -3.63
CA ALA A 84 -11.90 5.59 -3.91
C ALA A 84 -13.09 5.36 -2.95
N ASP A 85 -14.28 5.18 -3.51
CA ASP A 85 -15.53 5.01 -2.75
C ASP A 85 -15.88 3.55 -2.44
N GLY A 86 -15.01 2.64 -2.87
CA GLY A 86 -15.18 1.18 -2.78
C GLY A 86 -15.52 0.53 -4.12
N ALA A 87 -16.13 1.25 -5.05
CA ALA A 87 -16.46 0.79 -6.40
C ALA A 87 -15.67 1.55 -7.47
N ASN A 88 -15.63 2.87 -7.37
CA ASN A 88 -14.99 3.76 -8.32
C ASN A 88 -13.80 4.49 -7.69
N LEU A 89 -12.81 4.79 -8.51
CA LEU A 89 -11.76 5.76 -8.24
C LEU A 89 -12.07 7.05 -9.01
N TRP A 90 -12.14 8.13 -8.28
CA TRP A 90 -12.35 9.48 -8.77
C TRP A 90 -11.05 10.28 -8.64
N ILE A 91 -10.61 10.92 -9.71
CA ILE A 91 -9.45 11.82 -9.72
C ILE A 91 -9.97 13.18 -10.17
N TYR A 92 -9.88 14.17 -9.30
CA TYR A 92 -10.33 15.54 -9.58
C TYR A 92 -9.17 16.49 -9.56
N ASN A 93 -9.04 17.25 -10.64
CA ASN A 93 -8.11 18.36 -10.78
C ASN A 93 -8.91 19.67 -10.84
N PRO A 94 -9.01 20.44 -9.74
CA PRO A 94 -9.78 21.68 -9.72
C PRO A 94 -9.28 22.73 -10.71
N PHE A 95 -7.97 22.77 -10.96
CA PHE A 95 -7.37 23.75 -11.88
C PHE A 95 -7.72 23.48 -13.35
N ALA A 96 -7.80 22.20 -13.71
CA ALA A 96 -8.21 21.80 -15.06
C ALA A 96 -9.74 21.68 -15.22
N GLU A 97 -10.50 21.81 -14.11
CA GLU A 97 -11.95 21.56 -14.07
C GLU A 97 -12.32 20.16 -14.62
N GLU A 98 -11.47 19.16 -14.36
CA GLU A 98 -11.56 17.82 -14.92
C GLU A 98 -11.72 16.75 -13.84
N VAL A 99 -12.63 15.80 -14.08
CA VAL A 99 -12.82 14.60 -13.27
C VAL A 99 -12.60 13.37 -14.13
N THR A 100 -11.63 12.54 -13.76
CA THR A 100 -11.51 11.18 -14.30
C THR A 100 -12.17 10.19 -13.36
N VAL A 101 -12.97 9.25 -13.88
CA VAL A 101 -13.54 8.15 -13.10
C VAL A 101 -13.22 6.81 -13.75
N MET A 102 -12.80 5.84 -12.92
CA MET A 102 -12.52 4.46 -13.36
C MET A 102 -12.97 3.47 -12.28
N ASP A 103 -13.07 2.19 -12.65
CA ASP A 103 -13.32 1.15 -11.66
C ASP A 103 -12.13 0.99 -10.71
N VAL A 104 -12.37 0.83 -9.40
CA VAL A 104 -11.31 0.59 -8.41
C VAL A 104 -10.46 -0.63 -8.79
N ALA A 105 -11.05 -1.68 -9.37
CA ALA A 105 -10.31 -2.86 -9.80
C ALA A 105 -9.25 -2.55 -10.88
N GLN A 106 -9.52 -1.62 -11.80
CA GLN A 106 -8.54 -1.16 -12.79
C GLN A 106 -7.43 -0.33 -12.14
N ALA A 107 -7.79 0.56 -11.22
CA ALA A 107 -6.84 1.38 -10.49
C ALA A 107 -5.88 0.55 -9.64
N VAL A 108 -6.38 -0.55 -9.04
CA VAL A 108 -5.59 -1.52 -8.27
C VAL A 108 -4.52 -2.18 -9.15
N ASP A 109 -4.85 -2.50 -10.40
CA ASP A 109 -3.89 -3.09 -11.34
C ASP A 109 -2.86 -2.06 -11.84
N ALA A 110 -3.17 -0.78 -11.72
CA ALA A 110 -2.32 0.31 -12.20
C ALA A 110 -1.34 0.84 -11.14
N SER A 111 -1.49 0.50 -9.85
CA SER A 111 -0.62 1.04 -8.81
C SER A 111 -0.42 0.11 -7.62
N PRO A 112 0.86 -0.18 -7.23
CA PRO A 112 1.17 -0.91 -6.00
C PRO A 112 0.61 -0.27 -4.71
N MET A 113 0.27 1.02 -4.72
CA MET A 113 -0.39 1.71 -3.60
C MET A 113 -1.73 1.09 -3.23
N ALA A 114 -2.39 0.48 -4.20
CA ALA A 114 -3.65 -0.22 -3.97
C ALA A 114 -3.56 -1.32 -2.92
N LEU A 115 -2.38 -1.92 -2.70
CA LEU A 115 -2.15 -2.92 -1.66
C LEU A 115 -2.38 -2.40 -0.24
N LEU A 116 -2.37 -1.09 -0.02
CA LEU A 116 -2.72 -0.50 1.28
C LEU A 116 -4.19 -0.76 1.66
N VAL A 117 -5.07 -0.80 0.67
CA VAL A 117 -6.52 -0.96 0.88
C VAL A 117 -7.09 -2.23 0.26
N HIS A 118 -6.45 -2.76 -0.78
CA HIS A 118 -6.91 -3.95 -1.50
C HIS A 118 -6.08 -5.16 -1.09
N ARG A 119 -6.68 -6.11 -0.36
CA ARG A 119 -5.92 -7.13 0.39
C ARG A 119 -6.20 -8.56 -0.07
N ASP A 120 -6.82 -8.73 -1.23
CA ASP A 120 -7.07 -10.06 -1.78
C ASP A 120 -5.78 -10.72 -2.30
N GLU A 121 -5.77 -12.04 -2.30
CA GLU A 121 -4.58 -12.82 -2.62
C GLU A 121 -4.18 -12.74 -4.10
N ALA A 122 -5.15 -12.60 -5.00
CA ALA A 122 -4.90 -12.50 -6.44
C ALA A 122 -4.16 -11.20 -6.77
N THR A 123 -4.52 -10.10 -6.10
CA THR A 123 -3.80 -8.82 -6.20
C THR A 123 -2.39 -8.94 -5.65
N TRP A 124 -2.19 -9.50 -4.46
CA TRP A 124 -0.86 -9.66 -3.87
C TRP A 124 0.07 -10.54 -4.71
N ALA A 125 -0.47 -11.54 -5.39
CA ALA A 125 0.30 -12.41 -6.28
C ALA A 125 0.96 -11.67 -7.46
N LYS A 126 0.48 -10.46 -7.81
CA LYS A 126 1.03 -9.62 -8.89
C LYS A 126 2.30 -8.88 -8.48
N TYR A 127 2.64 -8.84 -7.20
CA TYR A 127 3.75 -8.07 -6.65
C TYR A 127 4.80 -8.95 -5.98
N SER A 128 6.03 -8.48 -5.98
CA SER A 128 7.11 -8.96 -5.11
C SER A 128 7.29 -7.98 -3.95
N VAL A 129 7.50 -8.53 -2.76
CA VAL A 129 7.73 -7.75 -1.55
C VAL A 129 9.08 -8.15 -0.96
N THR A 130 9.89 -7.18 -0.61
CA THR A 130 11.19 -7.40 0.05
C THR A 130 11.29 -6.50 1.27
N LYS A 131 11.56 -7.09 2.41
CA LYS A 131 11.80 -6.35 3.64
C LYS A 131 13.20 -5.75 3.63
N ARG A 132 13.29 -4.46 3.88
CA ARG A 132 14.56 -3.77 4.01
C ARG A 132 14.96 -3.68 5.48
N ALA A 133 16.21 -4.02 5.77
CA ALA A 133 16.77 -3.86 7.12
C ALA A 133 16.83 -2.37 7.49
N VAL A 134 16.23 -2.02 8.62
CA VAL A 134 16.28 -0.69 9.24
C VAL A 134 16.57 -0.84 10.72
N SER A 135 17.16 0.18 11.33
CA SER A 135 17.52 0.13 12.75
C SER A 135 16.29 0.34 13.65
N GLY A 136 16.35 -0.21 14.86
CA GLY A 136 15.34 -0.01 15.90
C GLY A 136 14.07 -0.85 15.70
N LYS A 137 12.91 -0.26 16.03
CA LYS A 137 11.58 -0.90 15.91
C LYS A 137 10.92 -0.68 14.54
N SER A 138 11.59 0.02 13.65
CA SER A 138 11.09 0.33 12.33
C SER A 138 11.21 -0.88 11.40
N SER A 139 10.32 -0.97 10.41
CA SER A 139 10.37 -1.95 9.34
C SER A 139 9.93 -1.29 8.04
N CYS A 140 10.68 -1.49 6.96
CA CYS A 140 10.34 -1.00 5.64
C CYS A 140 10.20 -2.18 4.67
N PHE A 141 9.28 -2.06 3.74
CA PHE A 141 9.01 -3.06 2.71
C PHE A 141 9.00 -2.38 1.35
N ASP A 142 9.76 -2.95 0.42
CA ASP A 142 9.78 -2.52 -0.96
C ASP A 142 8.87 -3.43 -1.77
N ILE A 143 7.96 -2.85 -2.53
CA ILE A 143 6.91 -3.52 -3.29
C ILE A 143 7.12 -3.18 -4.76
N GLN A 144 7.23 -4.20 -5.60
CA GLN A 144 7.45 -4.04 -7.03
C GLN A 144 6.46 -4.91 -7.81
N PRO A 145 5.84 -4.40 -8.88
CA PRO A 145 5.03 -5.23 -9.76
C PRO A 145 5.92 -6.26 -10.48
N LYS A 146 5.44 -7.52 -10.56
CA LYS A 146 6.13 -8.57 -11.32
C LYS A 146 6.11 -8.34 -12.83
N LYS A 147 5.15 -7.54 -13.31
CA LYS A 147 5.04 -7.08 -14.69
C LYS A 147 4.97 -5.57 -14.71
N LEU A 148 5.81 -4.92 -15.49
CA LEU A 148 5.81 -3.47 -15.65
C LEU A 148 4.67 -3.10 -16.62
N ASN A 149 3.60 -2.53 -16.11
CA ASN A 149 2.45 -2.06 -16.87
C ASN A 149 1.74 -0.87 -16.18
N SER A 150 2.49 -0.11 -15.36
CA SER A 150 1.96 1.05 -14.64
C SER A 150 3.00 2.15 -14.56
N ASN A 151 2.56 3.40 -14.44
CA ASN A 151 3.43 4.57 -14.28
C ASN A 151 4.18 4.59 -12.92
N VAL A 152 3.78 3.74 -11.97
CA VAL A 152 4.47 3.56 -10.69
C VAL A 152 5.22 2.23 -10.73
N VAL A 153 6.54 2.27 -10.76
CA VAL A 153 7.40 1.08 -10.89
C VAL A 153 7.81 0.49 -9.55
N ALA A 154 7.77 1.26 -8.47
CA ALA A 154 8.04 0.77 -7.12
C ALA A 154 7.32 1.59 -6.06
N VAL A 155 6.95 0.92 -4.98
CA VAL A 155 6.44 1.52 -3.75
C VAL A 155 7.26 1.02 -2.59
N SER A 156 7.59 1.89 -1.63
CA SER A 156 8.07 1.42 -0.33
C SER A 156 7.17 1.94 0.79
N VAL A 157 6.94 1.10 1.79
CA VAL A 157 6.15 1.44 2.97
C VAL A 157 6.96 1.20 4.22
N CYS A 158 6.95 2.14 5.15
CA CYS A 158 7.69 2.04 6.40
C CYS A 158 6.78 2.21 7.60
N PHE A 159 7.01 1.36 8.57
CA PHE A 159 6.31 1.35 9.86
C PHE A 159 7.28 1.69 10.98
N ASP A 160 6.81 2.46 11.96
CA ASP A 160 7.41 2.53 13.29
C ASP A 160 6.52 1.72 14.24
N ALA A 161 7.06 0.61 14.75
CA ALA A 161 6.27 -0.44 15.38
C ALA A 161 5.09 -0.91 14.50
N SER A 162 3.85 -0.47 14.80
CA SER A 162 2.64 -0.79 14.03
C SER A 162 2.08 0.39 13.21
N GLN A 163 2.64 1.59 13.37
CA GLN A 163 2.17 2.78 12.65
C GLN A 163 2.81 2.89 11.28
N LEU A 164 2.02 3.07 10.24
CA LEU A 164 2.50 3.41 8.90
C LEU A 164 2.98 4.87 8.90
N VAL A 165 4.29 5.10 8.93
CA VAL A 165 4.84 6.46 9.09
C VAL A 165 5.31 7.10 7.81
N LYS A 166 5.61 6.28 6.79
CA LYS A 166 6.16 6.77 5.53
C LYS A 166 5.80 5.82 4.40
N PHE A 167 5.56 6.37 3.23
CA PHE A 167 5.59 5.61 1.99
C PHE A 167 6.24 6.43 0.87
N ASN A 168 6.78 5.75 -0.11
CA ASN A 168 7.43 6.35 -1.27
C ASN A 168 6.89 5.71 -2.54
N LEU A 169 6.84 6.50 -3.60
CA LEU A 169 6.51 6.05 -4.95
C LEU A 169 7.67 6.39 -5.87
N THR A 170 8.05 5.45 -6.72
CA THR A 170 9.00 5.70 -7.82
C THR A 170 8.24 5.56 -9.13
N ASP A 171 8.30 6.57 -9.99
CA ASP A 171 7.70 6.54 -11.32
C ASP A 171 8.65 5.95 -12.39
N GLU A 172 8.15 5.80 -13.61
CA GLU A 172 8.93 5.26 -14.74
C GLU A 172 10.11 6.17 -15.13
N GLN A 173 10.07 7.46 -14.82
CA GLN A 173 11.15 8.41 -15.09
C GLN A 173 12.23 8.37 -13.99
N GLY A 174 12.00 7.61 -12.92
CA GLY A 174 12.89 7.52 -11.77
C GLY A 174 12.70 8.65 -10.77
N ASN A 175 11.63 9.46 -10.89
CA ASN A 175 11.30 10.42 -9.86
C ASN A 175 10.82 9.71 -8.60
N LEU A 176 11.28 10.19 -7.45
CA LEU A 176 10.94 9.65 -6.14
C LEU A 176 10.03 10.61 -5.38
N SER A 177 8.78 10.23 -5.21
CA SER A 177 7.83 10.91 -4.32
C SER A 177 7.87 10.28 -2.94
N GLN A 178 8.25 11.06 -1.93
CA GLN A 178 8.34 10.63 -0.54
C GLN A 178 7.23 11.29 0.28
N PHE A 179 6.49 10.49 1.04
CA PHE A 179 5.38 10.95 1.88
C PHE A 179 5.64 10.57 3.33
N ALA A 180 5.66 11.57 4.20
CA ALA A 180 5.71 11.36 5.65
C ALA A 180 4.33 11.61 6.26
N LEU A 181 3.83 10.64 7.02
CA LEU A 181 2.52 10.68 7.66
C LEU A 181 2.63 11.15 9.11
N THR A 182 1.82 12.12 9.47
CA THR A 182 1.74 12.67 10.82
C THR A 182 0.27 12.79 11.27
N GLN A 183 0.04 13.13 12.55
CA GLN A 183 -1.30 13.33 13.12
C GLN A 183 -2.26 12.15 12.87
N GLN A 184 -1.73 10.95 12.96
CA GLN A 184 -2.47 9.73 12.64
C GLN A 184 -3.54 9.42 13.69
N ARG A 185 -4.72 9.04 13.19
CA ARG A 185 -5.86 8.59 14.00
C ARG A 185 -6.75 7.66 13.17
N LYS A 186 -7.68 6.99 13.81
CA LYS A 186 -8.75 6.29 13.08
C LYS A 186 -9.71 7.31 12.44
N VAL A 187 -10.29 6.93 11.31
CA VAL A 187 -11.43 7.66 10.73
C VAL A 187 -12.61 7.54 11.70
N LYS A 188 -13.26 8.65 12.03
CA LYS A 188 -14.44 8.65 12.91
C LYS A 188 -15.68 8.26 12.11
N ASP A 189 -16.66 7.66 12.78
CA ASP A 189 -17.91 7.20 12.14
C ASP A 189 -18.66 8.33 11.40
N ASN A 190 -18.62 9.55 11.94
CA ASN A 190 -19.24 10.71 11.32
C ASN A 190 -18.40 11.37 10.20
N GLU A 191 -17.21 10.86 9.93
CA GLU A 191 -16.30 11.36 8.89
C GLU A 191 -16.24 10.43 7.66
N THR A 192 -16.97 9.33 7.63
CA THR A 192 -16.93 8.34 6.53
C THR A 192 -17.37 8.92 5.18
N ASN A 193 -18.04 10.07 5.18
CA ASN A 193 -18.41 10.79 3.96
C ASN A 193 -17.21 11.29 3.15
N ILE A 194 -15.99 11.37 3.72
CA ILE A 194 -14.79 11.74 2.97
C ILE A 194 -14.48 10.75 1.84
N PHE A 195 -14.95 9.50 1.95
CA PHE A 195 -14.79 8.50 0.89
C PHE A 195 -15.88 8.55 -0.18
N LYS A 196 -16.70 9.59 -0.19
CA LYS A 196 -17.73 9.82 -1.22
C LYS A 196 -17.34 11.04 -2.03
N PHE A 197 -17.20 10.85 -3.34
CA PHE A 197 -16.96 11.97 -4.24
C PHE A 197 -18.29 12.50 -4.78
N ALA A 198 -18.50 13.80 -4.64
CA ALA A 198 -19.59 14.50 -5.30
C ALA A 198 -18.99 15.29 -6.47
N VAL A 199 -19.40 14.94 -7.68
CA VAL A 199 -18.93 15.63 -8.90
C VAL A 199 -19.35 17.09 -8.82
N PRO A 200 -18.39 18.05 -8.92
CA PRO A 200 -18.74 19.47 -8.95
C PRO A 200 -19.52 19.82 -10.23
N ASP A 201 -20.25 20.94 -10.18
CA ASP A 201 -20.89 21.50 -11.37
C ASP A 201 -19.83 22.05 -12.36
N ASN A 202 -20.14 21.97 -13.65
CA ASN A 202 -19.33 22.52 -14.75
C ASN A 202 -17.90 21.98 -14.86
N VAL A 203 -17.72 20.68 -14.59
CA VAL A 203 -16.45 19.98 -14.84
C VAL A 203 -16.58 19.03 -16.03
N ASP A 204 -15.48 18.85 -16.75
CA ASP A 204 -15.37 17.81 -17.77
C ASP A 204 -15.18 16.44 -17.11
N ILE A 205 -15.91 15.41 -17.58
CA ILE A 205 -15.87 14.07 -17.03
C ILE A 205 -15.28 13.12 -18.05
N ASP A 206 -14.11 12.56 -17.75
CA ASP A 206 -13.50 11.43 -18.46
C ASP A 206 -13.90 10.12 -17.77
N ASP A 207 -14.93 9.46 -18.31
CA ASP A 207 -15.44 8.19 -17.76
C ASP A 207 -14.74 7.00 -18.41
N GLN A 208 -13.78 6.43 -17.71
CA GLN A 208 -12.96 5.29 -18.12
C GLN A 208 -13.46 3.94 -17.56
N ARG A 209 -14.63 3.92 -16.93
CA ARG A 209 -15.18 2.67 -16.38
C ARG A 209 -15.48 1.68 -17.49
N LEU A 210 -15.28 0.39 -17.20
CA LEU A 210 -15.65 -0.68 -18.12
C LEU A 210 -17.17 -0.66 -18.32
N LYS A 211 -17.61 -0.41 -19.55
CA LYS A 211 -19.04 -0.52 -19.90
C LYS A 211 -19.46 -1.96 -19.65
N GLN A 212 -20.38 -2.17 -18.71
CA GLN A 212 -21.03 -3.47 -18.57
C GLN A 212 -21.76 -3.75 -19.88
N THR A 213 -21.26 -4.69 -20.68
CA THR A 213 -21.97 -5.24 -21.82
C THR A 213 -23.13 -6.08 -21.27
N ASN A 214 -24.35 -5.54 -21.36
CA ASN A 214 -25.56 -6.27 -21.07
C ASN A 214 -25.78 -7.40 -22.08
#